data_86685da93cd87c7fe525f885ec17eba6
#
_entry.id   86685da93cd87c7fe525f885ec17eba6
#
_cell.length_a   1.000
_cell.length_b   1.000
_cell.length_c   1.000
_cell.angle_alpha   90.00
_cell.angle_beta   90.00
_cell.angle_gamma   90.00
#
_symmetry.space_group_name_H-M   'P 1'
#
loop_
_entity.id
_entity.type
_entity.pdbx_description
1 polymer ?
#
loop_
_entity_poly.entity_id
_entity_poly.type
_entity_poly.pdbx_seq_one_letter_code
_entity_poly.pdbx_strand_id
1 'polypeptide(L)'
;MFIRAAMSKLQPELLYPKRKIMKKFVTAIAAIAAILLFASPAESFAQEQTVPYIDISTNAQREVTPDEIFLRITIRESDYKGKKSLEEMQQAMIGALKTNRIDVPECLSLNYMGSEVSYQLFSKNIKPKTEATYMLKLSDVATMQRVIASLEERQISNISLARTRFTKEKELKKEMAVEAMQQAQAEAKVFAGAIGQEIGKALSINSWMNGGEVQPVLYKSRANAAMAEDAVAIDCTPSFGIRKITYTLNVNVKFELK
;
A
#
# COMPACT_ATOMS: atom_id res chain seq x y z
N MET A 1 58.38 -14.16 -65.95
CA MET A 1 58.86 -15.52 -66.23
C MET A 1 59.75 -15.98 -65.03
N PHE A 2 59.36 -15.79 -63.79
CA PHE A 2 60.21 -16.20 -62.59
C PHE A 2 59.42 -16.54 -61.35
N ILE A 3 58.20 -17.04 -61.45
CA ILE A 3 57.41 -17.44 -60.29
C ILE A 3 56.97 -18.94 -60.33
N ARG A 4 57.50 -19.75 -61.27
CA ARG A 4 57.11 -21.16 -61.42
C ARG A 4 58.11 -22.21 -60.88
N ALA A 5 59.19 -21.77 -60.28
CA ALA A 5 60.26 -22.69 -59.83
C ALA A 5 60.41 -22.87 -58.34
N ALA A 6 59.54 -22.30 -57.50
CA ALA A 6 59.69 -22.35 -56.02
C ALA A 6 58.64 -23.24 -55.31
N MET A 7 57.77 -23.96 -56.02
CA MET A 7 56.72 -24.78 -55.43
C MET A 7 56.89 -26.31 -55.52
N SER A 8 58.09 -26.76 -55.79
CA SER A 8 58.32 -28.22 -55.98
C SER A 8 59.16 -28.90 -54.85
N LYS A 9 59.34 -28.26 -53.71
CA LYS A 9 60.07 -28.90 -52.60
C LYS A 9 59.44 -28.64 -51.23
N LEU A 10 58.12 -28.86 -51.13
CA LEU A 10 57.48 -29.06 -49.81
C LEU A 10 57.13 -30.52 -49.70
N GLN A 11 57.89 -31.22 -48.85
CA GLN A 11 57.75 -32.63 -48.55
C GLN A 11 56.36 -32.90 -47.94
N PRO A 12 55.65 -33.99 -48.37
CA PRO A 12 54.31 -34.33 -47.87
C PRO A 12 54.32 -35.08 -46.51
N GLU A 13 55.37 -34.94 -45.69
CA GLU A 13 55.49 -35.74 -44.46
C GLU A 13 54.82 -35.11 -43.20
N LEU A 14 54.23 -33.94 -43.28
CA LEU A 14 53.72 -33.22 -42.10
C LEU A 14 52.19 -33.25 -41.92
N LEU A 15 51.49 -33.99 -42.74
CA LEU A 15 50.01 -33.93 -42.74
C LEU A 15 49.26 -35.15 -42.20
N TYR A 16 49.96 -36.21 -41.76
CA TYR A 16 49.27 -37.39 -41.11
C TYR A 16 50.02 -37.87 -39.87
N PRO A 17 49.48 -37.62 -38.66
CA PRO A 17 50.01 -38.26 -37.48
C PRO A 17 49.82 -39.79 -37.55
N LYS A 18 50.91 -40.53 -37.36
CA LYS A 18 50.95 -42.00 -37.46
C LYS A 18 49.77 -42.61 -36.73
N ARG A 19 49.03 -43.52 -37.39
CA ARG A 19 47.83 -44.25 -36.89
C ARG A 19 47.91 -44.77 -35.44
N LYS A 20 49.11 -45.03 -34.93
CA LYS A 20 49.34 -45.50 -33.54
C LYS A 20 49.11 -44.40 -32.47
N ILE A 21 49.35 -43.13 -32.78
CA ILE A 21 49.13 -42.01 -31.84
C ILE A 21 47.62 -41.70 -31.77
N MET A 22 46.93 -41.78 -32.89
CA MET A 22 45.48 -41.53 -32.96
C MET A 22 44.67 -42.59 -32.18
N LYS A 23 45.10 -43.87 -32.17
CA LYS A 23 44.43 -44.92 -31.36
C LYS A 23 44.56 -44.64 -29.85
N LYS A 24 45.73 -44.14 -29.37
CA LYS A 24 45.94 -43.79 -27.96
C LYS A 24 45.15 -42.54 -27.54
N PHE A 25 44.98 -41.58 -28.44
CA PHE A 25 44.15 -40.39 -28.15
C PHE A 25 42.66 -40.77 -28.12
N VAL A 26 42.18 -41.62 -29.00
CA VAL A 26 40.78 -42.06 -29.02
C VAL A 26 40.45 -42.88 -27.78
N THR A 27 41.35 -43.76 -27.31
CA THR A 27 41.13 -44.50 -26.05
C THR A 27 41.21 -43.61 -24.82
N ALA A 28 42.06 -42.57 -24.80
CA ALA A 28 42.13 -41.60 -23.70
C ALA A 28 40.85 -40.75 -23.62
N ILE A 29 40.33 -40.30 -24.75
CA ILE A 29 39.08 -39.53 -24.82
C ILE A 29 37.89 -40.40 -24.41
N ALA A 30 37.84 -41.67 -24.82
CA ALA A 30 36.80 -42.60 -24.40
C ALA A 30 36.82 -42.89 -22.91
N ALA A 31 38.03 -42.99 -22.30
CA ALA A 31 38.16 -43.17 -20.84
C ALA A 31 37.71 -41.94 -20.05
N ILE A 32 38.02 -40.72 -20.53
CA ILE A 32 37.57 -39.46 -19.89
C ILE A 32 36.06 -39.29 -20.03
N ALA A 33 35.49 -39.65 -21.19
CA ALA A 33 34.03 -39.59 -21.37
C ALA A 33 33.29 -40.61 -20.47
N ALA A 34 33.86 -41.80 -20.24
CA ALA A 34 33.30 -42.79 -19.31
C ALA A 34 33.34 -42.31 -17.84
N ILE A 35 34.41 -41.60 -17.42
CA ILE A 35 34.52 -41.05 -16.07
C ILE A 35 33.50 -39.88 -15.87
N LEU A 36 33.27 -39.05 -16.89
CA LEU A 36 32.27 -37.97 -16.84
C LEU A 36 30.84 -38.49 -16.81
N LEU A 37 30.54 -39.66 -17.37
CA LEU A 37 29.23 -40.31 -17.31
C LEU A 37 28.92 -40.94 -15.94
N PHE A 38 29.93 -41.28 -15.13
CA PHE A 38 29.77 -41.78 -13.76
C PHE A 38 29.87 -40.67 -12.70
N ALA A 39 30.28 -39.46 -13.05
CA ALA A 39 30.30 -38.29 -12.21
C ALA A 39 29.00 -37.49 -12.33
N SER A 40 27.87 -38.11 -12.57
CA SER A 40 26.59 -37.48 -12.32
C SER A 40 26.55 -37.16 -10.85
N PRO A 41 26.45 -35.88 -10.42
CA PRO A 41 26.11 -35.58 -9.05
C PRO A 41 24.78 -36.32 -8.82
N ALA A 42 24.76 -37.29 -7.92
CA ALA A 42 23.53 -37.77 -7.34
C ALA A 42 22.93 -36.52 -6.70
N GLU A 43 22.04 -35.81 -7.45
CA GLU A 43 21.13 -34.89 -6.82
C GLU A 43 20.42 -35.75 -5.78
N SER A 44 20.91 -35.66 -4.55
CA SER A 44 20.15 -36.10 -3.40
C SER A 44 18.89 -35.26 -3.44
N PHE A 45 17.85 -35.75 -4.08
CA PHE A 45 16.50 -35.38 -3.74
C PHE A 45 16.39 -35.74 -2.26
N ALA A 46 16.76 -34.76 -1.40
CA ALA A 46 16.36 -34.78 -0.02
C ALA A 46 14.85 -34.88 -0.11
N GLN A 47 14.32 -36.04 0.07
CA GLN A 47 12.90 -36.30 0.17
C GLN A 47 12.50 -35.55 1.42
N GLU A 48 12.09 -34.27 1.20
CA GLU A 48 11.52 -33.41 2.23
C GLU A 48 10.37 -34.26 2.77
N GLN A 49 10.57 -34.82 3.95
CA GLN A 49 9.50 -35.56 4.62
C GLN A 49 8.41 -34.56 4.83
N THR A 50 7.47 -34.51 3.91
CA THR A 50 6.30 -33.62 4.00
C THR A 50 5.47 -34.13 5.17
N VAL A 51 5.64 -33.46 6.32
CA VAL A 51 4.82 -33.71 7.50
C VAL A 51 3.37 -33.49 7.07
N PRO A 52 2.46 -34.46 7.29
CA PRO A 52 1.05 -34.27 7.01
C PRO A 52 0.54 -33.01 7.72
N TYR A 53 -0.20 -32.17 7.03
CA TYR A 53 -0.68 -30.93 7.62
C TYR A 53 -2.10 -30.60 7.15
N ILE A 54 -2.78 -29.80 7.95
CA ILE A 54 -4.01 -29.13 7.59
C ILE A 54 -3.74 -27.62 7.44
N ASP A 55 -4.26 -27.00 6.40
CA ASP A 55 -4.11 -25.58 6.10
C ASP A 55 -5.45 -24.89 6.39
N ILE A 56 -5.44 -23.94 7.33
CA ILE A 56 -6.63 -23.22 7.79
C ILE A 56 -6.46 -21.73 7.51
N SER A 57 -7.46 -21.14 6.89
CA SER A 57 -7.52 -19.70 6.64
C SER A 57 -8.71 -19.12 7.41
N THR A 58 -8.42 -18.20 8.32
CA THR A 58 -9.44 -17.46 9.08
C THR A 58 -9.25 -15.97 8.93
N ASN A 59 -10.28 -15.20 9.27
CA ASN A 59 -10.18 -13.76 9.33
C ASN A 59 -10.88 -13.21 10.58
N ALA A 60 -10.34 -12.11 11.10
CA ALA A 60 -11.02 -11.28 12.10
C ALA A 60 -11.32 -9.91 11.49
N GLN A 61 -12.50 -9.37 11.75
CA GLN A 61 -12.90 -8.05 11.26
C GLN A 61 -13.33 -7.15 12.42
N ARG A 62 -12.90 -5.88 12.37
CA ARG A 62 -13.29 -4.85 13.35
C ARG A 62 -13.59 -3.54 12.65
N GLU A 63 -14.64 -2.89 13.10
CA GLU A 63 -14.98 -1.53 12.74
C GLU A 63 -14.67 -0.59 13.90
N VAL A 64 -13.87 0.43 13.65
CA VAL A 64 -13.46 1.43 14.63
C VAL A 64 -13.81 2.83 14.17
N THR A 65 -14.16 3.70 15.12
CA THR A 65 -14.28 5.13 14.87
C THR A 65 -12.87 5.74 14.87
N PRO A 66 -12.50 6.50 13.83
CA PRO A 66 -11.22 7.19 13.83
C PRO A 66 -11.14 8.19 14.98
N ASP A 67 -9.97 8.28 15.59
CA ASP A 67 -9.61 9.20 16.67
C ASP A 67 -8.67 10.34 16.22
N GLU A 68 -8.23 10.31 14.96
CA GLU A 68 -7.55 11.41 14.29
C GLU A 68 -8.18 11.68 12.92
N ILE A 69 -8.51 12.95 12.71
CA ILE A 69 -9.16 13.47 11.50
C ILE A 69 -8.27 14.54 10.92
N PHE A 70 -7.89 14.44 9.66
CA PHE A 70 -7.04 15.40 8.99
C PHE A 70 -7.83 16.15 7.92
N LEU A 71 -8.00 17.46 8.12
CA LEU A 71 -8.58 18.35 7.13
C LEU A 71 -7.49 19.06 6.33
N ARG A 72 -7.69 19.12 5.03
CA ARG A 72 -6.90 19.98 4.14
C ARG A 72 -7.67 21.28 3.93
N ILE A 73 -7.03 22.40 4.23
CA ILE A 73 -7.57 23.75 4.04
C ILE A 73 -6.70 24.45 3.01
N THR A 74 -7.28 24.87 1.90
CA THR A 74 -6.55 25.57 0.84
C THR A 74 -7.05 26.98 0.73
N ILE A 75 -6.15 27.95 0.83
CA ILE A 75 -6.44 29.39 0.71
C ILE A 75 -5.76 29.89 -0.56
N ARG A 76 -6.54 30.45 -1.48
CA ARG A 76 -6.06 31.06 -2.73
C ARG A 76 -6.52 32.50 -2.80
N GLU A 77 -5.63 33.45 -3.06
CA GLU A 77 -6.00 34.85 -3.28
C GLU A 77 -6.98 35.01 -4.45
N SER A 78 -6.90 34.19 -5.46
CA SER A 78 -7.81 34.18 -6.61
C SER A 78 -9.28 34.00 -6.22
N ASP A 79 -9.56 33.26 -5.15
CA ASP A 79 -10.92 32.94 -4.72
C ASP A 79 -11.62 34.17 -4.15
N TYR A 80 -10.85 35.18 -3.71
CA TYR A 80 -11.34 36.45 -3.15
C TYR A 80 -11.30 37.60 -4.15
N LYS A 81 -11.06 37.36 -5.43
CA LYS A 81 -11.00 38.36 -6.50
C LYS A 81 -10.03 39.52 -6.20
N GLY A 82 -8.94 39.24 -5.47
CA GLY A 82 -7.94 40.23 -5.06
C GLY A 82 -8.39 41.26 -4.00
N LYS A 83 -9.50 40.96 -3.31
CA LYS A 83 -10.01 41.84 -2.23
C LYS A 83 -9.41 41.52 -0.87
N LYS A 84 -8.85 40.33 -0.71
CA LYS A 84 -8.22 39.84 0.52
C LYS A 84 -6.88 39.21 0.19
N SER A 85 -5.87 39.50 0.97
CA SER A 85 -4.57 38.89 0.83
C SER A 85 -4.52 37.48 1.46
N LEU A 86 -3.53 36.70 1.09
CA LEU A 86 -3.29 35.37 1.70
C LEU A 86 -3.10 35.50 3.21
N GLU A 87 -2.33 36.54 3.66
CA GLU A 87 -2.07 36.81 5.07
C GLU A 87 -3.33 37.12 5.86
N GLU A 88 -4.23 37.98 5.31
CA GLU A 88 -5.51 38.30 5.94
C GLU A 88 -6.37 37.02 6.13
N MET A 89 -6.43 36.19 5.11
CA MET A 89 -7.21 34.95 5.18
C MET A 89 -6.57 33.91 6.11
N GLN A 90 -5.23 33.86 6.17
CA GLN A 90 -4.50 33.05 7.12
C GLN A 90 -4.77 33.48 8.58
N GLN A 91 -4.77 34.78 8.86
CA GLN A 91 -5.13 35.30 10.18
C GLN A 91 -6.59 35.00 10.54
N ALA A 92 -7.52 35.13 9.57
CA ALA A 92 -8.90 34.75 9.75
C ALA A 92 -9.06 33.25 10.08
N MET A 93 -8.33 32.39 9.40
CA MET A 93 -8.28 30.95 9.69
C MET A 93 -7.77 30.69 11.11
N ILE A 94 -6.62 31.24 11.48
CA ILE A 94 -6.05 31.08 12.82
C ILE A 94 -7.05 31.59 13.90
N GLY A 95 -7.72 32.71 13.65
CA GLY A 95 -8.78 33.23 14.51
C GLY A 95 -9.94 32.25 14.69
N ALA A 96 -10.41 31.61 13.59
CA ALA A 96 -11.43 30.57 13.65
C ALA A 96 -11.02 29.38 14.51
N LEU A 97 -9.78 28.90 14.31
CA LEU A 97 -9.25 27.74 15.05
C LEU A 97 -9.14 28.05 16.56
N LYS A 98 -8.62 29.22 16.93
CA LYS A 98 -8.53 29.67 18.32
C LYS A 98 -9.90 29.79 18.98
N THR A 99 -10.92 30.32 18.27
CA THR A 99 -12.30 30.39 18.76
C THR A 99 -12.85 29.01 19.11
N ASN A 100 -12.48 27.99 18.34
CA ASN A 100 -12.84 26.59 18.59
C ASN A 100 -11.90 25.85 19.56
N ARG A 101 -11.02 26.58 20.27
CA ARG A 101 -10.06 26.06 21.23
C ARG A 101 -9.07 25.03 20.63
N ILE A 102 -8.73 25.20 19.37
CA ILE A 102 -7.72 24.37 18.70
C ILE A 102 -6.33 24.92 19.01
N ASP A 103 -5.43 24.05 19.46
CA ASP A 103 -4.02 24.38 19.62
C ASP A 103 -3.35 24.46 18.24
N VAL A 104 -3.24 25.69 17.72
CA VAL A 104 -2.73 25.92 16.38
C VAL A 104 -1.31 25.40 16.18
N PRO A 105 -0.33 25.60 17.10
CA PRO A 105 1.01 25.06 16.98
C PRO A 105 1.09 23.55 16.84
N GLU A 106 0.22 22.82 17.55
CA GLU A 106 0.24 21.35 17.54
C GLU A 106 -0.64 20.73 16.44
N CYS A 107 -1.75 21.40 16.13
CA CYS A 107 -2.79 20.84 15.27
C CYS A 107 -2.71 21.29 13.81
N LEU A 108 -2.10 22.47 13.53
CA LEU A 108 -2.04 23.04 12.19
C LEU A 108 -0.63 22.98 11.62
N SER A 109 -0.47 22.39 10.45
CA SER A 109 0.79 22.38 9.71
C SER A 109 0.62 22.98 8.32
N LEU A 110 1.63 23.73 7.86
CA LEU A 110 1.71 24.20 6.48
C LEU A 110 2.20 23.04 5.62
N ASN A 111 1.38 22.61 4.66
CA ASN A 111 1.70 21.52 3.75
C ASN A 111 2.34 22.02 2.45
N TYR A 112 1.87 23.16 1.96
CA TYR A 112 2.36 23.79 0.74
C TYR A 112 2.13 25.29 0.77
N MET A 113 3.08 26.05 0.26
CA MET A 113 2.92 27.48 -0.06
C MET A 113 3.64 27.76 -1.37
N GLY A 114 2.97 28.42 -2.29
CA GLY A 114 3.55 28.77 -3.58
C GLY A 114 2.85 29.95 -4.21
N SER A 115 3.53 30.62 -5.14
CA SER A 115 2.92 31.59 -6.02
C SER A 115 3.11 31.15 -7.48
N GLU A 116 2.04 31.08 -8.22
CA GLU A 116 2.06 30.77 -9.64
C GLU A 116 1.87 32.04 -10.46
N VAL A 117 2.80 32.32 -11.36
CA VAL A 117 2.67 33.42 -12.30
C VAL A 117 2.06 32.87 -13.60
N SER A 118 0.78 33.13 -13.80
CA SER A 118 0.09 32.77 -15.04
C SER A 118 0.29 33.86 -16.10
N TYR A 119 1.01 33.55 -17.16
CA TYR A 119 1.16 34.40 -18.34
C TYR A 119 -0.08 34.29 -19.23
N GLN A 120 -1.01 35.21 -19.09
CA GLN A 120 -2.08 35.36 -20.09
C GLN A 120 -1.60 36.30 -21.19
N LEU A 121 -1.59 35.85 -22.44
CA LEU A 121 -1.05 36.57 -23.62
C LEU A 121 -1.64 37.95 -23.90
N PHE A 122 -2.73 38.34 -23.22
CA PHE A 122 -3.43 39.62 -23.43
C PHE A 122 -3.71 40.41 -22.13
N SER A 123 -3.14 40.01 -20.99
CA SER A 123 -3.35 40.73 -19.74
C SER A 123 -2.15 41.59 -19.36
N LYS A 124 -2.36 42.91 -19.28
CA LYS A 124 -1.34 43.90 -18.85
C LYS A 124 -1.01 43.85 -17.35
N ASN A 125 -1.79 43.12 -16.54
CA ASN A 125 -1.61 43.02 -15.09
C ASN A 125 -1.40 41.55 -14.69
N ILE A 126 -0.14 41.11 -14.67
CA ILE A 126 0.26 39.80 -14.15
C ILE A 126 0.31 39.95 -12.64
N LYS A 127 -0.72 39.46 -11.93
CA LYS A 127 -0.67 39.28 -10.48
C LYS A 127 -0.29 37.85 -10.18
N PRO A 128 0.74 37.57 -9.36
CA PRO A 128 1.02 36.26 -8.92
C PRO A 128 -0.18 35.70 -8.14
N LYS A 129 -0.58 34.47 -8.46
CA LYS A 129 -1.63 33.79 -7.71
C LYS A 129 -0.96 33.08 -6.53
N THR A 130 -1.15 33.63 -5.34
CA THR A 130 -0.61 33.03 -4.13
C THR A 130 -1.59 32.03 -3.54
N GLU A 131 -1.08 30.85 -3.21
CA GLU A 131 -1.84 29.75 -2.63
C GLU A 131 -1.08 29.16 -1.44
N ALA A 132 -1.81 28.81 -0.39
CA ALA A 132 -1.28 28.04 0.73
C ALA A 132 -2.25 26.91 1.10
N THR A 133 -1.70 25.74 1.34
CA THR A 133 -2.43 24.55 1.78
C THR A 133 -1.96 24.14 3.17
N TYR A 134 -2.90 24.02 4.08
CA TYR A 134 -2.69 23.62 5.46
C TYR A 134 -3.30 22.26 5.73
N MET A 135 -2.70 21.54 6.67
CA MET A 135 -3.24 20.30 7.23
C MET A 135 -3.60 20.54 8.69
N LEU A 136 -4.87 20.36 9.00
CA LEU A 136 -5.41 20.51 10.35
C LEU A 136 -5.76 19.14 10.92
N LYS A 137 -5.17 18.80 12.05
CA LYS A 137 -5.46 17.56 12.81
C LYS A 137 -6.52 17.85 13.87
N LEU A 138 -7.55 17.02 13.93
CA LEU A 138 -8.65 17.08 14.90
C LEU A 138 -8.89 15.69 15.50
N SER A 139 -9.46 15.65 16.70
CA SER A 139 -9.68 14.41 17.45
C SER A 139 -11.08 13.83 17.32
N ASP A 140 -12.07 14.68 16.94
CA ASP A 140 -13.47 14.25 16.90
C ASP A 140 -14.29 15.00 15.83
N VAL A 141 -15.41 14.37 15.46
CA VAL A 141 -16.31 14.85 14.40
C VAL A 141 -17.05 16.13 14.80
N ALA A 142 -17.42 16.28 16.07
CA ALA A 142 -18.17 17.44 16.53
C ALA A 142 -17.31 18.71 16.47
N THR A 143 -16.05 18.60 16.85
CA THR A 143 -15.06 19.68 16.72
C THR A 143 -14.81 19.97 15.23
N MET A 144 -14.70 18.96 14.38
CA MET A 144 -14.56 19.13 12.94
C MET A 144 -15.72 19.97 12.35
N GLN A 145 -16.96 19.63 12.69
CA GLN A 145 -18.14 20.36 12.20
C GLN A 145 -18.13 21.82 12.64
N ARG A 146 -17.83 22.12 13.91
CA ARG A 146 -17.73 23.49 14.41
C ARG A 146 -16.63 24.29 13.72
N VAL A 147 -15.48 23.67 13.51
CA VAL A 147 -14.35 24.30 12.82
C VAL A 147 -14.71 24.62 11.37
N ILE A 148 -15.33 23.68 10.64
CA ILE A 148 -15.76 23.90 9.26
C ILE A 148 -16.74 25.08 9.20
N ALA A 149 -17.77 25.11 10.05
CA ALA A 149 -18.72 26.20 10.11
C ALA A 149 -18.05 27.57 10.39
N SER A 150 -17.13 27.60 11.37
CA SER A 150 -16.37 28.82 11.68
C SER A 150 -15.45 29.29 10.55
N LEU A 151 -14.93 28.39 9.74
CA LEU A 151 -14.12 28.73 8.56
C LEU A 151 -14.99 29.26 7.41
N GLU A 152 -16.14 28.63 7.18
CA GLU A 152 -17.11 29.05 6.16
C GLU A 152 -17.66 30.45 6.45
N GLU A 153 -17.96 30.77 7.71
CA GLU A 153 -18.34 32.16 8.13
C GLU A 153 -17.28 33.19 7.74
N ARG A 154 -16.02 32.80 7.71
CA ARG A 154 -14.89 33.65 7.29
C ARG A 154 -14.57 33.56 5.81
N GLN A 155 -15.45 32.92 5.04
CA GLN A 155 -15.32 32.73 3.58
C GLN A 155 -14.15 31.81 3.19
N ILE A 156 -13.71 30.92 4.09
CA ILE A 156 -12.75 29.86 3.80
C ILE A 156 -13.56 28.58 3.56
N SER A 157 -13.82 28.28 2.29
CA SER A 157 -14.70 27.17 1.89
C SER A 157 -13.96 26.03 1.17
N ASN A 158 -12.69 26.21 0.80
CA ASN A 158 -11.92 25.16 0.17
C ASN A 158 -11.32 24.22 1.24
N ILE A 159 -12.20 23.43 1.83
CA ILE A 159 -11.88 22.48 2.90
C ILE A 159 -12.22 21.09 2.41
N SER A 160 -11.30 20.17 2.59
CA SER A 160 -11.51 18.75 2.26
C SER A 160 -11.00 17.86 3.38
N LEU A 161 -11.66 16.72 3.58
CA LEU A 161 -11.16 15.67 4.45
C LEU A 161 -10.00 14.99 3.75
N ALA A 162 -8.80 15.08 4.32
CA ALA A 162 -7.59 14.52 3.70
C ALA A 162 -7.43 13.05 4.04
N ARG A 163 -7.55 12.70 5.32
CA ARG A 163 -7.48 11.32 5.82
C ARG A 163 -8.07 11.23 7.22
N THR A 164 -8.36 10.00 7.62
CA THR A 164 -8.67 9.64 9.01
C THR A 164 -7.71 8.57 9.48
N ARG A 165 -7.49 8.46 10.78
CA ARG A 165 -6.58 7.49 11.38
C ARG A 165 -7.14 7.00 12.70
N PHE A 166 -6.79 5.76 13.03
CA PHE A 166 -7.00 5.19 14.35
C PHE A 166 -5.64 4.95 15.01
N THR A 167 -5.36 5.63 16.12
CA THR A 167 -4.02 5.63 16.75
C THR A 167 -3.66 4.30 17.38
N LYS A 168 -4.65 3.53 17.85
CA LYS A 168 -4.48 2.23 18.51
C LYS A 168 -4.49 1.04 17.52
N GLU A 169 -4.12 1.28 16.27
CA GLU A 169 -4.11 0.23 15.24
C GLU A 169 -3.22 -0.97 15.62
N LYS A 170 -2.07 -0.72 16.26
CA LYS A 170 -1.15 -1.78 16.68
C LYS A 170 -1.73 -2.69 17.76
N GLU A 171 -2.42 -2.10 18.72
CA GLU A 171 -3.13 -2.83 19.78
C GLU A 171 -4.27 -3.65 19.18
N LEU A 172 -5.08 -3.02 18.34
CA LEU A 172 -6.17 -3.67 17.63
C LEU A 172 -5.67 -4.87 16.82
N LYS A 173 -4.56 -4.72 16.10
CA LYS A 173 -3.95 -5.82 15.35
C LYS A 173 -3.57 -7.00 16.23
N LYS A 174 -3.03 -6.75 17.41
CA LYS A 174 -2.69 -7.83 18.38
C LYS A 174 -3.93 -8.56 18.86
N GLU A 175 -4.98 -7.83 19.21
CA GLU A 175 -6.25 -8.42 19.66
C GLU A 175 -6.88 -9.29 18.55
N MET A 176 -6.96 -8.74 17.33
CA MET A 176 -7.48 -9.47 16.18
C MET A 176 -6.64 -10.70 15.82
N ALA A 177 -5.31 -10.63 16.01
CA ALA A 177 -4.43 -11.77 15.77
C ALA A 177 -4.68 -12.91 16.75
N VAL A 178 -4.87 -12.59 18.03
CA VAL A 178 -5.21 -13.61 19.04
C VAL A 178 -6.55 -14.27 18.71
N GLU A 179 -7.56 -13.48 18.38
CA GLU A 179 -8.89 -13.98 18.01
C GLU A 179 -8.84 -14.89 16.77
N ALA A 180 -8.22 -14.44 15.68
CA ALA A 180 -8.10 -15.22 14.45
C ALA A 180 -7.31 -16.51 14.65
N MET A 181 -6.25 -16.50 15.48
CA MET A 181 -5.47 -17.70 15.81
C MET A 181 -6.26 -18.70 16.63
N GLN A 182 -7.05 -18.24 17.61
CA GLN A 182 -7.92 -19.11 18.41
C GLN A 182 -8.99 -19.75 17.51
N GLN A 183 -9.56 -18.97 16.60
CA GLN A 183 -10.53 -19.48 15.62
C GLN A 183 -9.89 -20.52 14.70
N ALA A 184 -8.69 -20.23 14.14
CA ALA A 184 -7.96 -21.18 13.28
C ALA A 184 -7.67 -22.48 14.00
N GLN A 185 -7.25 -22.44 15.26
CA GLN A 185 -7.00 -23.63 16.05
C GLN A 185 -8.29 -24.43 16.33
N ALA A 186 -9.38 -23.76 16.64
CA ALA A 186 -10.67 -24.40 16.89
C ALA A 186 -11.17 -25.11 15.61
N GLU A 187 -11.09 -24.46 14.48
CA GLU A 187 -11.50 -25.00 13.18
C GLU A 187 -10.62 -26.19 12.76
N ALA A 188 -9.30 -26.09 12.93
CA ALA A 188 -8.37 -27.19 12.68
C ALA A 188 -8.69 -28.43 13.50
N LYS A 189 -9.04 -28.28 14.78
CA LYS A 189 -9.46 -29.40 15.65
C LYS A 189 -10.71 -30.08 15.15
N VAL A 190 -11.70 -29.30 14.69
CA VAL A 190 -12.95 -29.85 14.15
C VAL A 190 -12.69 -30.66 12.89
N PHE A 191 -11.90 -30.16 11.97
CA PHE A 191 -11.62 -30.87 10.72
C PHE A 191 -10.74 -32.11 10.94
N ALA A 192 -9.69 -32.01 11.75
CA ALA A 192 -8.85 -33.17 12.09
C ALA A 192 -9.67 -34.26 12.79
N GLY A 193 -10.49 -33.90 13.76
CA GLY A 193 -11.36 -34.83 14.47
C GLY A 193 -12.38 -35.55 13.57
N ALA A 194 -12.92 -34.85 12.56
CA ALA A 194 -13.87 -35.43 11.60
C ALA A 194 -13.28 -36.58 10.78
N ILE A 195 -11.94 -36.59 10.60
CA ILE A 195 -11.21 -37.66 9.88
C ILE A 195 -10.44 -38.60 10.82
N GLY A 196 -10.71 -38.52 12.13
CA GLY A 196 -10.09 -39.38 13.15
C GLY A 196 -8.62 -39.05 13.44
N GLN A 197 -8.20 -37.81 13.20
CA GLN A 197 -6.84 -37.29 13.46
C GLN A 197 -6.87 -36.17 14.49
N GLU A 198 -5.69 -35.83 15.01
CA GLU A 198 -5.49 -34.72 15.92
C GLU A 198 -4.55 -33.66 15.31
N ILE A 199 -4.69 -32.42 15.73
CA ILE A 199 -3.74 -31.38 15.34
C ILE A 199 -2.50 -31.41 16.25
N GLY A 200 -1.34 -31.22 15.62
CA GLY A 200 -0.06 -31.05 16.29
C GLY A 200 0.33 -29.57 16.43
N LYS A 201 1.64 -29.31 16.28
CA LYS A 201 2.19 -27.96 16.34
C LYS A 201 1.86 -27.18 15.05
N ALA A 202 1.86 -25.84 15.15
CA ALA A 202 1.82 -24.98 14.00
C ALA A 202 3.16 -25.07 13.24
N LEU A 203 3.10 -25.38 11.95
CA LEU A 203 4.26 -25.49 11.06
C LEU A 203 4.58 -24.15 10.38
N SER A 204 3.54 -23.38 10.07
CA SER A 204 3.66 -22.08 9.42
C SER A 204 2.50 -21.19 9.83
N ILE A 205 2.79 -19.91 10.06
CA ILE A 205 1.80 -18.88 10.36
C ILE A 205 2.08 -17.69 9.48
N ASN A 206 1.12 -17.32 8.63
CA ASN A 206 1.15 -16.12 7.81
C ASN A 206 -0.03 -15.24 8.16
N SER A 207 0.21 -13.95 8.34
CA SER A 207 -0.87 -12.99 8.62
C SER A 207 -0.64 -11.69 7.89
N TRP A 208 -1.74 -11.12 7.37
CA TRP A 208 -1.73 -9.79 6.77
C TRP A 208 -3.00 -9.05 7.14
N MET A 209 -2.87 -7.75 7.37
CA MET A 209 -3.99 -6.88 7.71
C MET A 209 -4.29 -5.94 6.55
N ASN A 210 -5.55 -5.88 6.18
CA ASN A 210 -6.10 -4.93 5.21
C ASN A 210 -6.95 -3.90 5.96
N GLY A 211 -6.99 -2.68 5.44
CA GLY A 211 -7.72 -1.58 6.07
C GLY A 211 -6.77 -0.54 6.68
N GLY A 212 -7.33 0.48 7.31
CA GLY A 212 -6.57 1.50 8.04
C GLY A 212 -6.54 2.87 7.38
N GLU A 213 -6.62 2.98 6.08
CA GLU A 213 -6.70 4.28 5.40
C GLU A 213 -7.90 4.29 4.45
N VAL A 214 -9.01 4.82 4.95
CA VAL A 214 -10.14 5.12 4.08
C VAL A 214 -9.90 6.51 3.50
N GLN A 215 -9.65 6.60 2.19
CA GLN A 215 -9.76 7.89 1.51
C GLN A 215 -11.22 8.36 1.62
N PRO A 216 -11.46 9.45 2.35
CA PRO A 216 -12.81 9.85 2.62
C PRO A 216 -13.42 10.52 1.39
N VAL A 217 -14.49 9.94 0.91
CA VAL A 217 -15.36 10.62 -0.04
C VAL A 217 -16.26 11.54 0.77
N LEU A 218 -16.03 12.85 0.69
CA LEU A 218 -16.99 13.83 1.19
C LEU A 218 -18.28 13.70 0.37
N TYR A 219 -19.26 13.04 0.92
CA TYR A 219 -20.63 13.14 0.40
C TYR A 219 -21.17 14.53 0.76
N LYS A 220 -21.04 15.50 -0.14
CA LYS A 220 -22.04 16.55 -0.23
C LYS A 220 -23.32 15.87 -0.65
N SER A 221 -24.20 15.57 0.29
CA SER A 221 -25.55 15.15 -0.05
C SER A 221 -26.24 16.36 -0.72
N ARG A 222 -26.12 16.45 -2.05
CA ARG A 222 -27.08 17.21 -2.83
C ARG A 222 -28.37 16.43 -2.71
N ALA A 223 -29.31 16.94 -1.93
CA ALA A 223 -30.69 16.54 -1.98
C ALA A 223 -31.22 16.83 -3.39
N ASN A 224 -31.04 15.92 -4.32
CA ASN A 224 -31.91 15.80 -5.48
C ASN A 224 -33.14 15.04 -5.02
N ALA A 225 -34.01 15.72 -4.27
CA ALA A 225 -35.39 15.28 -4.10
C ALA A 225 -36.15 15.60 -5.40
N ALA A 226 -36.21 14.62 -6.26
CA ALA A 226 -37.24 14.56 -7.30
C ALA A 226 -37.79 13.16 -7.27
N MET A 227 -39.04 13.05 -6.82
CA MET A 227 -40.03 11.99 -7.01
C MET A 227 -39.77 10.65 -6.31
N ALA A 228 -40.26 10.55 -5.07
CA ALA A 228 -40.99 9.39 -4.57
C ALA A 228 -42.00 9.90 -3.51
N GLU A 229 -43.27 9.89 -3.85
CA GLU A 229 -44.38 9.90 -2.91
C GLU A 229 -44.30 8.62 -2.07
N ASP A 230 -44.19 8.78 -0.75
CA ASP A 230 -44.09 7.82 0.35
C ASP A 230 -42.68 7.81 1.04
N ALA A 231 -42.09 8.96 1.28
CA ALA A 231 -40.96 9.06 2.14
C ALA A 231 -41.38 9.48 3.55
N VAL A 232 -41.26 8.56 4.51
CA VAL A 232 -41.11 8.84 5.92
C VAL A 232 -40.06 9.97 6.04
N ALA A 233 -40.40 11.05 6.74
CA ALA A 233 -39.54 12.20 6.94
C ALA A 233 -38.21 11.75 7.59
N ILE A 234 -37.21 11.48 6.76
CA ILE A 234 -35.84 11.30 7.22
C ILE A 234 -35.36 12.70 7.54
N ASP A 235 -35.02 12.93 8.81
CA ASP A 235 -34.38 14.15 9.29
C ASP A 235 -33.09 14.38 8.48
N CYS A 236 -33.21 15.20 7.42
CA CYS A 236 -32.14 15.55 6.51
C CYS A 236 -31.26 16.68 7.05
N THR A 237 -30.99 16.71 8.36
CA THR A 237 -29.85 17.49 8.84
C THR A 237 -28.61 16.87 8.20
N PRO A 238 -27.78 17.65 7.45
CA PRO A 238 -26.57 17.10 6.86
C PRO A 238 -25.58 16.75 7.99
N SER A 239 -25.71 15.55 8.51
CA SER A 239 -24.73 14.99 9.44
C SER A 239 -23.51 14.60 8.61
N PHE A 240 -22.46 15.42 8.67
CA PHE A 240 -21.14 15.02 8.18
C PHE A 240 -20.64 13.85 9.03
N GLY A 241 -21.04 12.64 8.67
CA GLY A 241 -20.58 11.44 9.32
C GLY A 241 -19.24 11.00 8.75
N ILE A 242 -18.25 10.79 9.60
CA ILE A 242 -17.04 10.09 9.19
C ILE A 242 -17.35 8.59 9.23
N ARG A 243 -17.04 7.90 8.13
CA ARG A 243 -17.19 6.44 8.09
C ARG A 243 -16.24 5.79 9.08
N LYS A 244 -16.71 4.74 9.74
CA LYS A 244 -15.84 3.85 10.51
C LYS A 244 -14.79 3.24 9.60
N ILE A 245 -13.60 3.03 10.15
CA ILE A 245 -12.53 2.31 9.48
C ILE A 245 -12.74 0.83 9.73
N THR A 246 -12.80 0.05 8.66
CA THR A 246 -12.87 -1.41 8.75
C THR A 246 -11.48 -2.01 8.61
N TYR A 247 -11.05 -2.75 9.62
CA TYR A 247 -9.84 -3.56 9.59
C TYR A 247 -10.22 -5.02 9.41
N THR A 248 -9.52 -5.70 8.51
CA THR A 248 -9.63 -7.14 8.31
C THR A 248 -8.26 -7.77 8.43
N LEU A 249 -8.07 -8.61 9.42
CA LEU A 249 -6.86 -9.40 9.61
C LEU A 249 -7.12 -10.80 9.08
N ASN A 250 -6.35 -11.21 8.07
CA ASN A 250 -6.38 -12.57 7.54
C ASN A 250 -5.21 -13.35 8.14
N VAL A 251 -5.46 -14.58 8.52
CA VAL A 251 -4.48 -15.50 9.09
C VAL A 251 -4.58 -16.83 8.36
N ASN A 252 -3.43 -17.32 7.90
CA ASN A 252 -3.31 -18.65 7.34
C ASN A 252 -2.32 -19.45 8.18
N VAL A 253 -2.75 -20.61 8.66
CA VAL A 253 -1.98 -21.47 9.56
C VAL A 253 -1.95 -22.89 9.07
N LYS A 254 -0.76 -23.45 8.98
CA LYS A 254 -0.57 -24.91 8.75
C LYS A 254 -0.32 -25.60 10.07
N PHE A 255 -1.18 -26.53 10.43
CA PHE A 255 -1.00 -27.39 11.60
C PHE A 255 -0.58 -28.79 11.15
N GLU A 256 0.37 -29.38 11.87
CA GLU A 256 0.71 -30.80 11.73
C GLU A 256 -0.54 -31.67 12.02
N LEU A 257 -0.74 -32.74 11.25
CA LEU A 257 -1.72 -33.79 11.55
C LEU A 257 -1.03 -34.97 12.20
N LYS A 258 -1.69 -35.53 13.22
CA LYS A 258 -1.23 -36.71 13.97
C LYS A 258 -2.25 -37.82 13.95
#